data_f4b1e22aaa1801c5443bbc8c76aceae9
#
_entry.id   f4b1e22aaa1801c5443bbc8c76aceae9
#
_cell.length_a   1.000
_cell.length_b   1.000
_cell.length_c   1.000
_cell.angle_alpha   90.00
_cell.angle_beta   90.00
_cell.angle_gamma   90.00
#
_symmetry.space_group_name_H-M   'P 1'
#
loop_
_entity.id
_entity.type
_entity.pdbx_description
1 polymer ?
#
loop_
_entity_poly.entity_id
_entity_poly.type
_entity_poly.pdbx_seq_one_letter_code
_entity_poly.pdbx_strand_id
1 'polypeptide(L)'
;MKKLYSFLAGIAAIILVLWGIATHLDSKINSRDSQKLVIYNWGDYIDPELLTQFTEETGIQVQYETFDSNEAMYTKIKQGGTTYDIAIPSEYMINKMKDENLLVPLDYSKLEGLENIGPEFLNQSFDPGNKFSIPYFWGTLGIVYNETMVDEAPEHWDDLWKPEYKNSIMLFDGAREVLGLGLNSLGYSLNSKDTQQLEETVDKLYKLTPNIKAIVADEMKGYMIQNNAAIGVTFSGEASQMLEKNPNLKYVVPTEASNLWFDNMV
;
A
#
# COMPACT_ATOMS: atom_id res chain seq x y z
N MET A 1 4.65 -65.34 16.55
CA MET A 1 4.45 -64.85 15.15
C MET A 1 3.04 -64.30 14.90
N LYS A 2 1.92 -65.05 15.21
CA LYS A 2 0.56 -64.56 14.95
C LYS A 2 0.25 -63.15 15.55
N LYS A 3 0.66 -62.87 16.79
CA LYS A 3 0.47 -61.55 17.45
C LYS A 3 1.24 -60.42 16.77
N LEU A 4 2.42 -60.71 16.20
CA LEU A 4 3.21 -59.73 15.45
C LEU A 4 2.53 -59.35 14.12
N TYR A 5 2.00 -60.35 13.40
CA TYR A 5 1.26 -60.08 12.16
C TYR A 5 -0.04 -59.30 12.40
N SER A 6 -0.76 -59.57 13.50
CA SER A 6 -1.96 -58.80 13.86
C SER A 6 -1.61 -57.33 14.20
N PHE A 7 -0.48 -57.10 14.87
CA PHE A 7 -0.01 -55.75 15.19
C PHE A 7 0.40 -54.96 13.93
N LEU A 8 1.16 -55.61 13.03
CA LEU A 8 1.55 -55.01 11.75
C LEU A 8 0.33 -54.73 10.85
N ALA A 9 -0.65 -55.62 10.81
CA ALA A 9 -1.90 -55.40 10.08
C ALA A 9 -2.69 -54.20 10.64
N GLY A 10 -2.70 -54.02 11.97
CA GLY A 10 -3.31 -52.86 12.63
C GLY A 10 -2.63 -51.52 12.24
N ILE A 11 -1.29 -51.50 12.22
CA ILE A 11 -0.54 -50.33 11.79
C ILE A 11 -0.82 -50.02 10.32
N ALA A 12 -0.80 -51.02 9.44
CA ALA A 12 -1.09 -50.81 8.02
C ALA A 12 -2.50 -50.26 7.79
N ALA A 13 -3.50 -50.74 8.54
CA ALA A 13 -4.86 -50.19 8.46
C ALA A 13 -4.93 -48.71 8.91
N ILE A 14 -4.23 -48.34 9.98
CA ILE A 14 -4.16 -46.97 10.45
C ILE A 14 -3.50 -46.06 9.39
N ILE A 15 -2.39 -46.50 8.79
CA ILE A 15 -1.70 -45.76 7.72
C ILE A 15 -2.63 -45.54 6.53
N LEU A 16 -3.38 -46.57 6.10
CA LEU A 16 -4.32 -46.44 4.99
C LEU A 16 -5.47 -45.46 5.30
N VAL A 17 -5.98 -45.50 6.52
CA VAL A 17 -7.02 -44.53 6.96
C VAL A 17 -6.46 -43.09 6.97
N LEU A 18 -5.28 -42.90 7.54
CA LEU A 18 -4.64 -41.56 7.56
C LEU A 18 -4.31 -41.08 6.15
N TRP A 19 -3.86 -41.97 5.27
CA TRP A 19 -3.62 -41.64 3.87
C TRP A 19 -4.92 -41.28 3.12
N GLY A 20 -6.00 -42.01 3.35
CA GLY A 20 -7.33 -41.71 2.81
C GLY A 20 -7.89 -40.36 3.32
N ILE A 21 -7.67 -40.06 4.61
CA ILE A 21 -8.05 -38.76 5.18
C ILE A 21 -7.20 -37.62 4.55
N ALA A 22 -5.88 -37.81 4.43
CA ALA A 22 -4.98 -36.82 3.82
C ALA A 22 -5.37 -36.53 2.37
N THR A 23 -5.59 -37.57 1.54
CA THR A 23 -6.01 -37.37 0.14
C THR A 23 -7.40 -36.72 0.01
N HIS A 24 -8.31 -37.04 0.94
CA HIS A 24 -9.64 -36.40 0.94
C HIS A 24 -9.56 -34.93 1.37
N LEU A 25 -8.68 -34.58 2.32
CA LEU A 25 -8.42 -33.23 2.71
C LEU A 25 -7.72 -32.46 1.58
N ASP A 26 -6.69 -33.01 0.95
CA ASP A 26 -6.01 -32.43 -0.19
C ASP A 26 -6.96 -32.20 -1.38
N SER A 27 -7.87 -33.12 -1.67
CA SER A 27 -8.86 -32.93 -2.74
C SER A 27 -9.88 -31.83 -2.40
N LYS A 28 -10.26 -31.68 -1.13
CA LYS A 28 -11.14 -30.57 -0.68
C LYS A 28 -10.43 -29.22 -0.65
N ILE A 29 -9.16 -29.19 -0.29
CA ILE A 29 -8.33 -27.98 -0.29
C ILE A 29 -8.13 -27.55 -1.75
N ASN A 30 -7.65 -28.42 -2.61
CA ASN A 30 -7.44 -28.11 -4.03
C ASN A 30 -8.73 -27.74 -4.79
N SER A 31 -9.89 -28.31 -4.46
CA SER A 31 -11.16 -27.94 -5.08
C SER A 31 -11.73 -26.61 -4.55
N ARG A 32 -11.31 -26.18 -3.35
CA ARG A 32 -11.65 -24.85 -2.82
C ARG A 32 -10.71 -23.76 -3.34
N ASP A 33 -9.41 -24.06 -3.50
CA ASP A 33 -8.43 -23.08 -4.02
C ASP A 33 -8.61 -22.76 -5.51
N SER A 34 -9.15 -23.70 -6.31
CA SER A 34 -9.38 -23.46 -7.75
C SER A 34 -10.53 -22.51 -8.08
N GLN A 35 -11.26 -22.01 -7.07
CA GLN A 35 -12.37 -21.06 -7.20
C GLN A 35 -12.21 -19.81 -6.33
N LYS A 36 -10.99 -19.46 -5.98
CA LYS A 36 -10.71 -18.37 -5.05
C LYS A 36 -9.66 -17.44 -5.63
N LEU A 37 -9.96 -16.14 -5.65
CA LEU A 37 -9.05 -15.07 -5.99
C LEU A 37 -8.56 -14.41 -4.71
N VAL A 38 -7.26 -14.41 -4.47
CA VAL A 38 -6.64 -13.79 -3.28
C VAL A 38 -6.03 -12.46 -3.66
N ILE A 39 -6.62 -11.37 -3.17
CA ILE A 39 -6.18 -10.00 -3.42
C ILE A 39 -5.52 -9.45 -2.17
N TYR A 40 -4.34 -8.85 -2.32
CA TYR A 40 -3.59 -8.21 -1.25
C TYR A 40 -3.41 -6.73 -1.56
N ASN A 41 -4.16 -5.87 -0.86
CA ASN A 41 -4.32 -4.45 -1.19
C ASN A 41 -4.13 -3.57 0.06
N TRP A 42 -4.15 -2.28 -0.14
CA TRP A 42 -4.25 -1.27 0.92
C TRP A 42 -5.62 -1.31 1.61
N GLY A 43 -5.71 -0.81 2.82
CA GLY A 43 -6.99 -0.54 3.49
C GLY A 43 -7.79 0.52 2.73
N ASP A 44 -9.13 0.44 2.77
CA ASP A 44 -10.06 1.42 2.14
C ASP A 44 -9.75 1.74 0.65
N TYR A 45 -9.28 0.74 -0.12
CA TYR A 45 -8.72 0.94 -1.47
C TYR A 45 -9.52 0.29 -2.59
N ILE A 46 -10.67 -0.27 -2.25
CA ILE A 46 -11.65 -0.83 -3.21
C ILE A 46 -13.06 -0.71 -2.60
N ASP A 47 -14.05 -0.47 -3.44
CA ASP A 47 -15.43 -0.58 -3.02
C ASP A 47 -15.79 -2.05 -2.76
N PRO A 48 -16.20 -2.43 -1.53
CA PRO A 48 -16.56 -3.81 -1.22
C PRO A 48 -17.72 -4.37 -2.09
N GLU A 49 -18.58 -3.51 -2.62
CA GLU A 49 -19.67 -3.93 -3.51
C GLU A 49 -19.13 -4.53 -4.81
N LEU A 50 -17.99 -4.02 -5.32
CA LEU A 50 -17.33 -4.56 -6.52
C LEU A 50 -16.82 -6.00 -6.31
N LEU A 51 -16.34 -6.33 -5.11
CA LEU A 51 -15.90 -7.69 -4.79
C LEU A 51 -17.08 -8.65 -4.75
N THR A 52 -18.22 -8.17 -4.26
CA THR A 52 -19.48 -8.94 -4.24
C THR A 52 -19.99 -9.15 -5.66
N GLN A 53 -20.07 -8.09 -6.46
CA GLN A 53 -20.47 -8.13 -7.86
C GLN A 53 -19.59 -9.10 -8.67
N PHE A 54 -18.26 -9.02 -8.53
CA PHE A 54 -17.34 -9.94 -9.18
C PHE A 54 -17.63 -11.40 -8.83
N THR A 55 -17.90 -11.67 -7.55
CA THR A 55 -18.24 -13.03 -7.10
C THR A 55 -19.57 -13.49 -7.69
N GLU A 56 -20.58 -12.63 -7.78
CA GLU A 56 -21.89 -12.96 -8.36
C GLU A 56 -21.80 -13.22 -9.87
N GLU A 57 -21.00 -12.43 -10.59
CA GLU A 57 -20.85 -12.55 -12.04
C GLU A 57 -19.99 -13.75 -12.46
N THR A 58 -18.94 -14.07 -11.69
CA THR A 58 -17.95 -15.08 -12.07
C THR A 58 -18.08 -16.41 -11.34
N GLY A 59 -18.71 -16.41 -10.17
CA GLY A 59 -18.74 -17.55 -9.25
C GLY A 59 -17.42 -17.75 -8.48
N ILE A 60 -16.43 -16.88 -8.69
CA ILE A 60 -15.12 -16.91 -8.02
C ILE A 60 -15.20 -16.18 -6.70
N GLN A 61 -14.87 -16.85 -5.59
CA GLN A 61 -14.83 -16.22 -4.27
C GLN A 61 -13.60 -15.34 -4.14
N VAL A 62 -13.78 -14.07 -3.70
CA VAL A 62 -12.66 -13.17 -3.41
C VAL A 62 -12.27 -13.30 -1.95
N GLN A 63 -10.97 -13.58 -1.71
CA GLN A 63 -10.33 -13.39 -0.41
C GLN A 63 -9.54 -12.10 -0.47
N TYR A 64 -10.02 -11.08 0.26
CA TYR A 64 -9.38 -9.78 0.33
C TYR A 64 -8.58 -9.66 1.62
N GLU A 65 -7.29 -9.35 1.50
CA GLU A 65 -6.39 -9.10 2.63
C GLU A 65 -5.79 -7.70 2.48
N THR A 66 -5.48 -7.06 3.60
CA THR A 66 -4.93 -5.70 3.60
C THR A 66 -3.53 -5.64 4.20
N PHE A 67 -2.79 -4.59 3.82
CA PHE A 67 -1.49 -4.23 4.39
C PHE A 67 -1.41 -2.71 4.59
N ASP A 68 -0.51 -2.29 5.47
CA ASP A 68 -0.34 -0.90 5.87
C ASP A 68 0.93 -0.26 5.28
N SER A 69 1.84 -1.07 4.71
CA SER A 69 3.05 -0.58 4.04
C SER A 69 3.54 -1.53 2.95
N ASN A 70 4.20 -0.98 1.92
CA ASN A 70 4.86 -1.76 0.87
C ASN A 70 5.88 -2.74 1.45
N GLU A 71 6.59 -2.36 2.50
CA GLU A 71 7.62 -3.17 3.16
C GLU A 71 7.01 -4.38 3.86
N ALA A 72 5.88 -4.21 4.54
CA ALA A 72 5.14 -5.31 5.16
C ALA A 72 4.58 -6.26 4.11
N MET A 73 3.95 -5.73 3.06
CA MET A 73 3.43 -6.49 1.92
C MET A 73 4.54 -7.32 1.26
N TYR A 74 5.64 -6.68 0.86
CA TYR A 74 6.79 -7.33 0.25
C TYR A 74 7.37 -8.43 1.14
N THR A 75 7.54 -8.16 2.44
CA THR A 75 8.10 -9.12 3.39
C THR A 75 7.22 -10.37 3.47
N LYS A 76 5.91 -10.19 3.55
CA LYS A 76 4.94 -11.29 3.63
C LYS A 76 4.93 -12.12 2.35
N ILE A 77 4.94 -11.49 1.17
CA ILE A 77 5.03 -12.20 -0.12
C ILE A 77 6.34 -12.98 -0.22
N LYS A 78 7.48 -12.36 0.15
CA LYS A 78 8.80 -12.98 0.09
C LYS A 78 8.97 -14.16 1.05
N GLN A 79 8.37 -14.10 2.23
CA GLN A 79 8.37 -15.21 3.18
C GLN A 79 7.61 -16.42 2.67
N GLY A 80 6.66 -16.24 1.76
CA GLY A 80 5.81 -17.30 1.27
C GLY A 80 4.79 -17.78 2.31
N GLY A 81 4.17 -18.93 2.03
CA GLY A 81 3.12 -19.51 2.90
C GLY A 81 1.70 -19.12 2.52
N THR A 82 1.50 -17.97 1.89
CA THR A 82 0.27 -17.56 1.23
C THR A 82 0.60 -17.24 -0.23
N THR A 83 -0.20 -17.76 -1.15
CA THR A 83 -0.14 -17.37 -2.56
C THR A 83 -1.15 -16.26 -2.78
N TYR A 84 -0.69 -15.14 -3.29
CA TYR A 84 -1.51 -14.02 -3.72
C TYR A 84 -1.64 -14.07 -5.23
N ASP A 85 -2.86 -13.84 -5.74
CA ASP A 85 -3.13 -13.78 -7.18
C ASP A 85 -2.94 -12.36 -7.70
N ILE A 86 -3.28 -11.36 -6.88
CA ILE A 86 -3.10 -9.94 -7.16
C ILE A 86 -2.54 -9.25 -5.91
N ALA A 87 -1.52 -8.41 -6.09
CA ALA A 87 -1.06 -7.45 -5.09
C ALA A 87 -1.06 -6.03 -5.67
N ILE A 88 -1.18 -5.00 -4.82
CA ILE A 88 -1.22 -3.60 -5.25
C ILE A 88 -0.06 -2.80 -4.63
N PRO A 89 1.19 -3.02 -5.08
CA PRO A 89 2.34 -2.24 -4.67
C PRO A 89 2.42 -0.86 -5.32
N SER A 90 3.15 0.05 -4.68
CA SER A 90 3.59 1.28 -5.31
C SER A 90 4.78 1.05 -6.26
N GLU A 91 5.01 1.99 -7.17
CA GLU A 91 5.98 1.89 -8.30
C GLU A 91 7.39 1.47 -7.86
N TYR A 92 7.90 1.99 -6.74
CA TYR A 92 9.26 1.67 -6.27
C TYR A 92 9.37 0.22 -5.78
N MET A 93 8.29 -0.31 -5.24
CA MET A 93 8.26 -1.69 -4.77
C MET A 93 8.12 -2.67 -5.94
N ILE A 94 7.43 -2.28 -7.02
CA ILE A 94 7.36 -3.07 -8.26
C ILE A 94 8.77 -3.33 -8.81
N ASN A 95 9.63 -2.31 -8.86
CA ASN A 95 11.03 -2.48 -9.28
C ASN A 95 11.74 -3.53 -8.44
N LYS A 96 11.64 -3.45 -7.12
CA LYS A 96 12.26 -4.41 -6.21
C LYS A 96 11.71 -5.82 -6.39
N MET A 97 10.39 -5.96 -6.52
CA MET A 97 9.75 -7.27 -6.71
C MET A 97 10.12 -7.90 -8.06
N LYS A 98 10.27 -7.10 -9.12
CA LYS A 98 10.77 -7.56 -10.43
C LYS A 98 12.18 -8.10 -10.34
N ASP A 99 13.09 -7.33 -9.71
CA ASP A 99 14.50 -7.71 -9.56
C ASP A 99 14.67 -9.03 -8.80
N GLU A 100 13.74 -9.35 -7.92
CA GLU A 100 13.71 -10.58 -7.12
C GLU A 100 12.85 -11.70 -7.74
N ASN A 101 12.29 -11.51 -8.95
CA ASN A 101 11.44 -12.47 -9.66
C ASN A 101 10.20 -12.90 -8.85
N LEU A 102 9.59 -11.96 -8.14
CA LEU A 102 8.36 -12.19 -7.36
C LEU A 102 7.09 -11.94 -8.19
N LEU A 103 7.22 -11.36 -9.41
CA LEU A 103 6.10 -11.03 -10.28
C LEU A 103 6.06 -11.92 -11.51
N VAL A 104 4.85 -12.23 -11.96
CA VAL A 104 4.58 -12.96 -13.20
C VAL A 104 4.28 -11.98 -14.33
N PRO A 105 4.89 -12.12 -15.52
CA PRO A 105 4.53 -11.28 -16.65
C PRO A 105 3.05 -11.42 -17.03
N LEU A 106 2.42 -10.29 -17.34
CA LEU A 106 1.03 -10.21 -17.76
C LEU A 106 0.83 -10.82 -19.16
N ASP A 107 -0.24 -11.59 -19.32
CA ASP A 107 -0.69 -12.10 -20.61
C ASP A 107 -1.77 -11.18 -21.20
N TYR A 108 -1.34 -10.23 -22.01
CA TYR A 108 -2.21 -9.23 -22.64
C TYR A 108 -3.32 -9.80 -23.51
N SER A 109 -3.17 -11.05 -24.00
CA SER A 109 -4.21 -11.71 -24.78
C SER A 109 -5.45 -12.08 -23.98
N LYS A 110 -5.35 -12.01 -22.63
CA LYS A 110 -6.40 -12.33 -21.68
C LYS A 110 -6.93 -11.12 -20.91
N LEU A 111 -6.38 -9.94 -21.16
CA LEU A 111 -6.76 -8.71 -20.49
C LEU A 111 -7.74 -7.92 -21.36
N GLU A 112 -8.86 -7.53 -20.77
CA GLU A 112 -9.88 -6.69 -21.37
C GLU A 112 -9.96 -5.35 -20.62
N GLY A 113 -10.49 -4.31 -21.25
CA GLY A 113 -10.71 -3.01 -20.60
C GLY A 113 -9.49 -2.11 -20.47
N LEU A 114 -8.33 -2.48 -21.03
CA LEU A 114 -7.11 -1.66 -20.98
C LEU A 114 -7.27 -0.31 -21.69
N GLU A 115 -8.19 -0.22 -22.63
CA GLU A 115 -8.56 1.01 -23.33
C GLU A 115 -9.21 2.06 -22.42
N ASN A 116 -9.66 1.67 -21.22
CA ASN A 116 -10.20 2.57 -20.21
C ASN A 116 -9.11 3.24 -19.37
N ILE A 117 -7.84 2.82 -19.48
CA ILE A 117 -6.71 3.41 -18.77
C ILE A 117 -6.13 4.54 -19.62
N GLY A 118 -6.01 5.73 -18.99
CA GLY A 118 -5.39 6.87 -19.66
C GLY A 118 -3.95 6.56 -20.11
N PRO A 119 -3.59 6.88 -21.37
CA PRO A 119 -2.27 6.55 -21.92
C PRO A 119 -1.10 7.17 -21.14
N GLU A 120 -1.33 8.29 -20.46
CA GLU A 120 -0.36 8.97 -19.60
C GLU A 120 0.08 8.13 -18.38
N PHE A 121 -0.74 7.16 -17.94
CA PHE A 121 -0.44 6.27 -16.83
C PHE A 121 0.27 4.99 -17.27
N LEU A 122 0.26 4.69 -18.56
CA LEU A 122 0.89 3.50 -19.13
C LEU A 122 2.38 3.72 -19.43
N ASN A 123 3.12 2.63 -19.58
CA ASN A 123 4.51 2.61 -20.02
C ASN A 123 5.45 3.47 -19.16
N GLN A 124 5.23 3.48 -17.85
CA GLN A 124 6.04 4.20 -16.90
C GLN A 124 7.44 3.57 -16.76
N SER A 125 8.43 4.37 -16.34
CA SER A 125 9.83 3.97 -16.27
C SER A 125 10.11 2.78 -15.33
N PHE A 126 9.26 2.57 -14.33
CA PHE A 126 9.36 1.42 -13.42
C PHE A 126 8.89 0.10 -14.05
N ASP A 127 8.02 0.15 -15.07
CA ASP A 127 7.56 -1.04 -15.80
C ASP A 127 7.33 -0.74 -17.29
N PRO A 128 8.41 -0.59 -18.10
CA PRO A 128 8.30 -0.31 -19.52
C PRO A 128 7.48 -1.37 -20.24
N GLY A 129 6.48 -0.91 -21.01
CA GLY A 129 5.54 -1.75 -21.72
C GLY A 129 4.49 -2.42 -20.84
N ASN A 130 4.37 -2.02 -19.58
CA ASN A 130 3.43 -2.59 -18.59
C ASN A 130 3.51 -4.12 -18.50
N LYS A 131 4.75 -4.64 -18.53
CA LYS A 131 4.99 -6.08 -18.61
C LYS A 131 4.49 -6.84 -17.38
N PHE A 132 4.50 -6.21 -16.21
CA PHE A 132 4.21 -6.85 -14.93
C PHE A 132 3.09 -6.17 -14.16
N SER A 133 2.64 -4.98 -14.60
CA SER A 133 1.73 -4.17 -13.80
C SER A 133 0.70 -3.41 -14.64
N ILE A 134 -0.47 -3.19 -14.06
CA ILE A 134 -1.53 -2.34 -14.61
C ILE A 134 -1.80 -1.22 -13.62
N PRO A 135 -1.81 0.07 -14.05
CA PRO A 135 -2.13 1.19 -13.18
C PRO A 135 -3.49 1.02 -12.50
N TYR A 136 -3.55 1.30 -11.21
CA TYR A 136 -4.75 1.23 -10.40
C TYR A 136 -5.14 2.60 -9.86
N PHE A 137 -4.34 3.15 -8.95
CA PHE A 137 -4.50 4.50 -8.43
C PHE A 137 -3.20 5.30 -8.56
N TRP A 138 -3.33 6.62 -8.50
CA TRP A 138 -2.22 7.55 -8.46
C TRP A 138 -2.60 8.78 -7.62
N GLY A 139 -1.62 9.51 -7.17
CA GLY A 139 -1.85 10.74 -6.44
C GLY A 139 -0.58 11.44 -6.05
N THR A 140 -0.75 12.47 -5.23
CA THR A 140 0.34 13.29 -4.70
C THR A 140 0.38 13.21 -3.19
N LEU A 141 1.56 13.38 -2.62
CA LEU A 141 1.72 13.75 -1.22
C LEU A 141 1.53 15.26 -1.10
N GLY A 142 0.90 15.74 -0.05
CA GLY A 142 0.72 17.17 0.15
C GLY A 142 0.38 17.51 1.59
N ILE A 143 0.02 18.77 1.80
CA ILE A 143 -0.35 19.31 3.09
C ILE A 143 -1.86 19.50 3.14
N VAL A 144 -2.53 18.81 4.05
CA VAL A 144 -3.90 19.15 4.45
C VAL A 144 -3.83 20.07 5.65
N TYR A 145 -4.56 21.19 5.63
CA TYR A 145 -4.56 22.15 6.72
C TYR A 145 -5.98 22.64 7.04
N ASN A 146 -6.18 23.02 8.29
CA ASN A 146 -7.42 23.63 8.74
C ASN A 146 -7.30 25.16 8.67
N GLU A 147 -8.03 25.80 7.76
CA GLU A 147 -7.98 27.25 7.55
C GLU A 147 -8.43 28.08 8.77
N THR A 148 -9.08 27.45 9.76
CA THR A 148 -9.47 28.13 11.01
C THR A 148 -8.42 28.01 12.12
N MET A 149 -7.36 27.24 11.89
CA MET A 149 -6.30 26.94 12.86
C MET A 149 -4.91 27.37 12.40
N VAL A 150 -4.78 27.86 11.17
CA VAL A 150 -3.56 28.42 10.61
C VAL A 150 -3.83 29.88 10.21
N ASP A 151 -2.88 30.77 10.46
CA ASP A 151 -3.01 32.19 10.11
C ASP A 151 -2.80 32.42 8.59
N GLU A 152 -1.91 31.62 7.99
CA GLU A 152 -1.61 31.63 6.55
C GLU A 152 -1.60 30.20 6.01
N ALA A 153 -2.11 30.04 4.78
CA ALA A 153 -2.05 28.75 4.08
C ALA A 153 -0.58 28.34 3.84
N PRO A 154 -0.18 27.11 4.17
CA PRO A 154 1.16 26.63 3.82
C PRO A 154 1.24 26.46 2.29
N GLU A 155 2.32 26.97 1.68
CA GLU A 155 2.59 26.85 0.23
C GLU A 155 3.88 26.09 -0.05
N HIS A 156 4.74 25.97 0.96
CA HIS A 156 6.07 25.39 0.90
C HIS A 156 6.24 24.28 1.94
N TRP A 157 7.11 23.30 1.65
CA TRP A 157 7.48 22.31 2.67
C TRP A 157 8.14 22.97 3.88
N ASP A 158 8.91 24.05 3.68
CA ASP A 158 9.57 24.79 4.75
C ASP A 158 8.59 25.45 5.73
N ASP A 159 7.36 25.68 5.33
CA ASP A 159 6.33 26.22 6.22
C ASP A 159 6.07 25.31 7.44
N LEU A 160 6.29 24.02 7.28
CA LEU A 160 6.13 23.06 8.39
C LEU A 160 7.07 23.32 9.57
N TRP A 161 8.20 24.02 9.34
CA TRP A 161 9.18 24.39 10.41
C TRP A 161 8.84 25.68 11.13
N LYS A 162 7.77 26.39 10.75
CA LYS A 162 7.34 27.60 11.45
C LYS A 162 7.01 27.28 12.92
N PRO A 163 7.48 28.11 13.89
CA PRO A 163 7.30 27.82 15.32
C PRO A 163 5.85 27.90 15.79
N GLU A 164 4.97 28.58 15.06
CA GLU A 164 3.53 28.62 15.33
C GLU A 164 2.86 27.26 15.23
N TYR A 165 3.43 26.31 14.49
CA TYR A 165 2.88 24.97 14.33
C TYR A 165 3.35 23.99 15.41
N LYS A 166 3.88 24.50 16.53
CA LYS A 166 4.34 23.65 17.62
C LYS A 166 3.25 22.66 18.08
N ASN A 167 3.60 21.36 18.08
CA ASN A 167 2.72 20.25 18.48
C ASN A 167 1.36 20.23 17.77
N SER A 168 1.33 20.60 16.47
CA SER A 168 0.08 20.68 15.69
C SER A 168 0.15 20.00 14.31
N ILE A 169 1.32 19.43 13.96
CA ILE A 169 1.53 18.75 12.68
C ILE A 169 1.41 17.23 12.87
N MET A 170 0.64 16.60 12.02
CA MET A 170 0.62 15.15 11.89
C MET A 170 1.36 14.74 10.61
N LEU A 171 2.25 13.76 10.72
CA LEU A 171 2.95 13.18 9.59
C LEU A 171 2.41 11.78 9.31
N PHE A 172 2.35 11.42 8.05
CA PHE A 172 2.09 10.04 7.65
C PHE A 172 3.24 9.13 8.09
N ASP A 173 2.92 7.94 8.60
CA ASP A 173 3.92 6.94 9.02
C ASP A 173 4.51 6.21 7.81
N GLY A 174 5.38 6.91 7.10
CA GLY A 174 6.07 6.42 5.92
C GLY A 174 7.47 7.03 5.83
N ALA A 175 8.49 6.17 5.86
CA ALA A 175 9.89 6.64 5.81
C ALA A 175 10.19 7.38 4.50
N ARG A 176 9.63 6.92 3.37
CA ARG A 176 9.83 7.54 2.06
C ARG A 176 9.17 8.93 1.99
N GLU A 177 7.97 9.05 2.54
CA GLU A 177 7.19 10.29 2.56
C GLU A 177 7.87 11.35 3.42
N VAL A 178 8.27 10.98 4.63
CA VAL A 178 8.93 11.89 5.58
C VAL A 178 10.33 12.30 5.08
N LEU A 179 11.14 11.37 4.57
CA LEU A 179 12.43 11.72 3.96
C LEU A 179 12.25 12.53 2.69
N GLY A 180 11.25 12.20 1.85
CA GLY A 180 10.95 12.89 0.60
C GLY A 180 10.59 14.36 0.82
N LEU A 181 9.70 14.67 1.77
CA LEU A 181 9.38 16.06 2.10
C LEU A 181 10.61 16.83 2.63
N GLY A 182 11.44 16.17 3.43
CA GLY A 182 12.67 16.76 3.94
C GLY A 182 13.69 17.04 2.83
N LEU A 183 13.88 16.11 1.89
CA LEU A 183 14.73 16.30 0.71
C LEU A 183 14.21 17.46 -0.15
N ASN A 184 12.91 17.48 -0.48
CA ASN A 184 12.30 18.54 -1.27
C ASN A 184 12.43 19.90 -0.59
N SER A 185 12.28 19.98 0.72
CA SER A 185 12.47 21.23 1.48
C SER A 185 13.90 21.78 1.43
N LEU A 186 14.89 20.94 1.09
CA LEU A 186 16.27 21.33 0.86
C LEU A 186 16.58 21.55 -0.63
N GLY A 187 15.59 21.42 -1.52
CA GLY A 187 15.76 21.49 -2.96
C GLY A 187 16.43 20.27 -3.58
N TYR A 188 16.48 19.15 -2.84
CA TYR A 188 17.01 17.90 -3.34
C TYR A 188 15.92 17.04 -3.99
N SER A 189 16.33 16.14 -4.87
CA SER A 189 15.41 15.14 -5.42
C SER A 189 14.93 14.19 -4.33
N LEU A 190 13.63 13.93 -4.25
CA LEU A 190 13.06 12.91 -3.34
C LEU A 190 13.56 11.48 -3.63
N ASN A 191 14.19 11.27 -4.79
CA ASN A 191 14.84 10.00 -5.18
C ASN A 191 16.36 10.01 -4.94
N SER A 192 16.90 11.01 -4.24
CA SER A 192 18.32 11.09 -3.95
C SER A 192 18.79 9.87 -3.15
N LYS A 193 19.97 9.35 -3.55
CA LYS A 193 20.73 8.30 -2.83
C LYS A 193 22.05 8.82 -2.30
N ASP A 194 22.28 10.12 -2.42
CA ASP A 194 23.48 10.78 -1.91
C ASP A 194 23.46 10.80 -0.38
N THR A 195 24.48 10.22 0.23
CA THR A 195 24.55 10.06 1.68
C THR A 195 24.58 11.40 2.41
N GLN A 196 25.29 12.40 1.86
CA GLN A 196 25.37 13.73 2.46
C GLN A 196 24.00 14.41 2.45
N GLN A 197 23.29 14.37 1.31
CA GLN A 197 21.93 14.93 1.21
C GLN A 197 20.95 14.27 2.17
N LEU A 198 21.08 12.95 2.35
CA LEU A 198 20.25 12.20 3.31
C LEU A 198 20.57 12.59 4.76
N GLU A 199 21.85 12.75 5.12
CA GLU A 199 22.27 13.19 6.45
C GLU A 199 21.77 14.62 6.75
N GLU A 200 21.94 15.56 5.82
CA GLU A 200 21.41 16.93 5.94
C GLU A 200 19.88 16.94 6.09
N THR A 201 19.20 16.07 5.39
CA THR A 201 17.74 15.90 5.47
C THR A 201 17.32 15.40 6.85
N VAL A 202 17.98 14.40 7.39
CA VAL A 202 17.72 13.86 8.73
C VAL A 202 17.94 14.94 9.79
N ASP A 203 19.03 15.71 9.69
CA ASP A 203 19.32 16.82 10.61
C ASP A 203 18.26 17.92 10.55
N LYS A 204 17.70 18.19 9.36
CA LYS A 204 16.59 19.13 9.20
C LYS A 204 15.29 18.57 9.79
N LEU A 205 14.97 17.29 9.55
CA LEU A 205 13.80 16.64 10.11
C LEU A 205 13.82 16.57 11.64
N TYR A 206 14.98 16.41 12.27
CA TYR A 206 15.09 16.53 13.73
C TYR A 206 14.64 17.89 14.25
N LYS A 207 14.86 18.96 13.50
CA LYS A 207 14.40 20.31 13.87
C LYS A 207 12.88 20.49 13.71
N LEU A 208 12.21 19.63 12.96
CA LEU A 208 10.76 19.59 12.85
C LEU A 208 10.07 18.96 14.08
N THR A 209 10.80 18.16 14.84
CA THR A 209 10.25 17.39 15.98
C THR A 209 9.38 18.20 16.94
N PRO A 210 9.71 19.46 17.33
CA PRO A 210 8.85 20.24 18.22
C PRO A 210 7.46 20.55 17.64
N ASN A 211 7.30 20.53 16.32
CA ASN A 211 6.05 20.82 15.62
C ASN A 211 5.20 19.56 15.42
N ILE A 212 5.82 18.37 15.49
CA ILE A 212 5.14 17.09 15.29
C ILE A 212 4.27 16.78 16.50
N LYS A 213 2.98 16.56 16.24
CA LYS A 213 2.01 16.08 17.22
C LYS A 213 1.97 14.55 17.25
N ALA A 214 1.93 13.92 16.09
CA ALA A 214 1.93 12.48 15.94
C ALA A 214 2.44 12.07 14.55
N ILE A 215 2.92 10.82 14.46
CA ILE A 215 3.21 10.12 13.22
C ILE A 215 2.24 8.94 13.19
N VAL A 216 1.35 8.90 12.21
CA VAL A 216 0.20 7.98 12.15
C VAL A 216 -0.14 7.65 10.70
N ALA A 217 -0.88 6.57 10.49
CA ALA A 217 -1.43 6.20 9.19
C ALA A 217 -2.88 6.71 9.04
N ASP A 218 -3.84 5.82 8.89
CA ASP A 218 -5.25 6.14 8.63
C ASP A 218 -5.94 6.94 9.75
N GLU A 219 -5.41 6.87 10.97
CA GLU A 219 -5.94 7.63 12.12
C GLU A 219 -5.89 9.13 11.90
N MET A 220 -4.99 9.63 11.02
CA MET A 220 -4.89 11.04 10.66
C MET A 220 -6.23 11.60 10.21
N LYS A 221 -7.02 10.84 9.45
CA LYS A 221 -8.35 11.26 8.99
C LYS A 221 -9.24 11.72 10.14
N GLY A 222 -9.32 10.90 11.19
CA GLY A 222 -10.13 11.19 12.37
C GLY A 222 -9.68 12.44 13.10
N TYR A 223 -8.38 12.65 13.28
CA TYR A 223 -7.82 13.83 13.94
C TYR A 223 -8.10 15.11 13.17
N MET A 224 -7.89 15.11 11.85
CA MET A 224 -8.11 16.30 11.02
C MET A 224 -9.59 16.66 10.92
N ILE A 225 -10.46 15.68 10.69
CA ILE A 225 -11.92 15.89 10.60
C ILE A 225 -12.48 16.50 11.89
N GLN A 226 -11.96 16.09 13.05
CA GLN A 226 -12.40 16.56 14.37
C GLN A 226 -11.70 17.86 14.83
N ASN A 227 -10.89 18.52 14.00
CA ASN A 227 -10.10 19.71 14.32
C ASN A 227 -9.09 19.47 15.47
N ASN A 228 -8.56 18.27 15.61
CA ASN A 228 -7.59 17.92 16.65
C ASN A 228 -6.14 18.16 16.22
N ALA A 229 -5.89 18.55 14.97
CA ALA A 229 -4.60 18.98 14.44
C ALA A 229 -4.80 20.11 13.42
N ALA A 230 -3.84 21.02 13.30
CA ALA A 230 -3.89 22.13 12.38
C ALA A 230 -3.43 21.73 10.97
N ILE A 231 -2.43 20.83 10.91
CA ILE A 231 -1.76 20.42 9.67
C ILE A 231 -1.59 18.91 9.67
N GLY A 232 -1.78 18.28 8.50
CA GLY A 232 -1.44 16.89 8.23
C GLY A 232 -0.68 16.78 6.91
N VAL A 233 0.36 15.96 6.88
CA VAL A 233 1.04 15.58 5.64
C VAL A 233 0.53 14.22 5.22
N THR A 234 -0.19 14.16 4.11
CA THR A 234 -0.88 12.95 3.67
C THR A 234 -1.09 12.93 2.15
N PHE A 235 -1.66 11.84 1.66
CA PHE A 235 -1.96 11.63 0.26
C PHE A 235 -3.23 12.36 -0.19
N SER A 236 -3.28 12.73 -1.47
CA SER A 236 -4.40 13.47 -2.06
C SER A 236 -5.75 12.75 -1.94
N GLY A 237 -5.79 11.42 -2.04
CA GLY A 237 -6.99 10.61 -1.86
C GLY A 237 -7.54 10.70 -0.44
N GLU A 238 -6.68 10.55 0.57
CA GLU A 238 -7.01 10.70 1.99
C GLU A 238 -7.51 12.13 2.29
N ALA A 239 -6.80 13.14 1.76
CA ALA A 239 -7.20 14.53 1.90
C ALA A 239 -8.59 14.78 1.33
N SER A 240 -8.92 14.25 0.14
CA SER A 240 -10.25 14.40 -0.47
C SER A 240 -11.37 13.89 0.45
N GLN A 241 -11.18 12.72 1.06
CA GLN A 241 -12.15 12.17 2.02
C GLN A 241 -12.31 13.06 3.28
N MET A 242 -11.21 13.67 3.72
CA MET A 242 -11.26 14.61 4.86
C MET A 242 -12.00 15.91 4.51
N LEU A 243 -11.72 16.47 3.32
CA LEU A 243 -12.36 17.69 2.83
C LEU A 243 -13.88 17.55 2.66
N GLU A 244 -14.36 16.38 2.24
CA GLU A 244 -15.78 16.08 2.15
C GLU A 244 -16.49 16.14 3.51
N LYS A 245 -15.80 15.76 4.58
CA LYS A 245 -16.36 15.68 5.95
C LYS A 245 -16.15 16.94 6.78
N ASN A 246 -15.13 17.75 6.44
CA ASN A 246 -14.83 18.99 7.15
C ASN A 246 -14.49 20.11 6.15
N PRO A 247 -15.41 21.04 5.89
CA PRO A 247 -15.25 22.11 4.89
C PRO A 247 -14.15 23.12 5.23
N ASN A 248 -13.66 23.15 6.49
CA ASN A 248 -12.57 24.01 6.90
C ASN A 248 -11.20 23.43 6.51
N LEU A 249 -11.14 22.19 6.03
CA LEU A 249 -9.91 21.60 5.55
C LEU A 249 -9.66 22.00 4.10
N LYS A 250 -8.39 22.22 3.79
CA LYS A 250 -7.87 22.51 2.45
C LYS A 250 -6.67 21.61 2.20
N TYR A 251 -6.40 21.34 0.94
CA TYR A 251 -5.25 20.56 0.51
C TYR A 251 -4.40 21.38 -0.47
N VAL A 252 -3.10 21.33 -0.28
CA VAL A 252 -2.12 21.97 -1.14
C VAL A 252 -0.96 21.01 -1.44
N VAL A 253 -0.52 21.04 -2.69
CA VAL A 253 0.76 20.43 -3.10
C VAL A 253 1.81 21.55 -3.05
N PRO A 254 2.86 21.42 -2.22
CA PRO A 254 3.90 22.44 -2.12
C PRO A 254 4.58 22.75 -3.45
N THR A 255 4.97 24.03 -3.59
CA THR A 255 5.45 24.60 -4.87
C THR A 255 6.81 24.04 -5.31
N GLU A 256 7.64 23.57 -4.39
CA GLU A 256 8.95 23.02 -4.70
C GLU A 256 8.89 21.72 -5.51
N ALA A 257 8.03 20.84 -5.17
CA ALA A 257 7.66 19.55 -5.77
C ALA A 257 7.02 18.66 -4.70
N SER A 258 6.47 17.53 -5.12
CA SER A 258 6.01 16.49 -4.22
C SER A 258 6.17 15.10 -4.81
N ASN A 259 5.95 14.09 -3.97
CA ASN A 259 5.86 12.73 -4.42
C ASN A 259 4.62 12.54 -5.31
N LEU A 260 4.83 12.16 -6.56
CA LEU A 260 3.81 11.62 -7.44
C LEU A 260 3.96 10.10 -7.41
N TRP A 261 2.97 9.42 -6.87
CA TRP A 261 3.00 7.98 -6.69
C TRP A 261 1.98 7.27 -7.59
N PHE A 262 2.29 6.03 -7.91
CA PHE A 262 1.44 5.12 -8.67
C PHE A 262 1.34 3.78 -7.97
N ASP A 263 0.13 3.37 -7.66
CA ASP A 263 -0.15 2.01 -7.20
C ASP A 263 -0.69 1.19 -8.36
N ASN A 264 -0.21 -0.02 -8.49
CA ASN A 264 -0.51 -0.86 -9.65
C ASN A 264 -0.88 -2.27 -9.22
N MET A 265 -1.79 -2.88 -9.95
CA MET A 265 -2.05 -4.31 -9.86
C MET A 265 -0.91 -5.11 -10.50
N VAL A 266 -0.36 -6.05 -9.75
CA VAL A 266 0.70 -6.96 -10.20
C VAL A 266 0.30 -8.41 -9.98
#